data_56a451f443d7524358986ba7e6447044
#
_entry.id   56a451f443d7524358986ba7e6447044
#
_cell.length_a   1.000
_cell.length_b   1.000
_cell.length_c   1.000
_cell.angle_alpha   90.00
_cell.angle_beta   90.00
_cell.angle_gamma   90.00
#
_symmetry.space_group_name_H-M   'P 1'
#
loop_
_entity.id
_entity.type
_entity.pdbx_description
1 polymer ?
#
loop_
_entity_poly.entity_id
_entity_poly.type
_entity_poly.pdbx_seq_one_letter_code
_entity_poly.pdbx_strand_id
1 'polypeptide(L)'
;MYFYPFHTLQNPKSVYNVVREAREERDGMAGLENPVEELIVENKQMSEAFCNSLFLALSGGFQDAYTYNSRGKVFSNAQTGNVVLMSQHFMEGRWQEGIRYLLPLLAFAVGVFIAERIQYRHRYAKRLHWRQGILLAEIAILFIVGFMPEKWNLPATIMVSFACAMQVQTFRKVGGYSYASTMCIGN
;
A
#
# COMPACT_ATOMS: atom_id res chain seq x y z
N MET A 1 0.73 38.32 -6.60
CA MET A 1 0.25 36.96 -6.91
C MET A 1 1.36 36.28 -7.72
N TYR A 2 2.30 35.62 -6.99
CA TYR A 2 3.44 34.95 -7.61
C TYR A 2 3.04 33.51 -7.95
N PHE A 3 3.04 33.19 -9.24
CA PHE A 3 2.82 31.86 -9.77
C PHE A 3 4.12 31.07 -9.63
N TYR A 4 4.26 30.20 -8.61
CA TYR A 4 5.38 29.29 -8.53
C TYR A 4 5.13 28.08 -9.44
N PRO A 5 6.09 27.69 -10.30
CA PRO A 5 5.94 26.54 -11.17
C PRO A 5 5.87 25.25 -10.36
N PHE A 6 4.96 24.37 -10.76
CA PHE A 6 4.60 23.11 -10.10
C PHE A 6 5.79 22.17 -9.76
N HIS A 7 6.91 22.32 -10.46
CA HIS A 7 8.17 21.59 -10.20
C HIS A 7 8.87 21.97 -8.90
N THR A 8 8.63 23.14 -8.37
CA THR A 8 9.28 23.64 -7.15
C THR A 8 8.73 22.97 -5.89
N LEU A 9 7.51 22.42 -5.94
CA LEU A 9 6.83 21.77 -4.80
C LEU A 9 7.20 20.30 -4.60
N GLN A 10 8.02 19.71 -5.47
CA GLN A 10 8.47 18.32 -5.35
C GLN A 10 9.77 18.12 -4.56
N ASN A 11 10.50 19.19 -4.29
CA ASN A 11 11.74 19.13 -3.53
C ASN A 11 11.52 19.63 -2.08
N PRO A 12 11.76 18.79 -1.05
CA PRO A 12 11.56 19.19 0.37
C PRO A 12 12.36 20.43 0.78
N LYS A 13 13.55 20.64 0.20
CA LYS A 13 14.37 21.82 0.46
C LYS A 13 13.80 23.10 -0.17
N SER A 14 13.13 22.97 -1.30
CA SER A 14 12.48 24.11 -1.99
C SER A 14 11.22 24.53 -1.23
N VAL A 15 10.43 23.58 -0.75
CA VAL A 15 9.27 23.86 0.10
C VAL A 15 9.71 24.56 1.41
N TYR A 16 10.79 24.06 2.03
CA TYR A 16 11.34 24.69 3.24
C TYR A 16 11.76 26.14 3.01
N ASN A 17 12.43 26.45 1.91
CA ASN A 17 12.87 27.80 1.58
C ASN A 17 11.67 28.74 1.31
N VAL A 18 10.66 28.27 0.57
CA VAL A 18 9.41 29.03 0.32
C VAL A 18 8.67 29.32 1.62
N VAL A 19 8.60 28.32 2.54
CA VAL A 19 7.97 28.48 3.85
C VAL A 19 8.77 29.44 4.74
N ARG A 20 10.11 29.41 4.66
CA ARG A 20 10.98 30.34 5.39
C ARG A 20 10.82 31.78 4.89
N GLU A 21 10.83 32.00 3.58
CA GLU A 21 10.61 33.31 2.98
C GLU A 21 9.23 33.89 3.35
N ALA A 22 8.18 33.06 3.26
CA ALA A 22 6.82 33.44 3.68
C ALA A 22 6.73 33.73 5.19
N ARG A 23 7.60 33.12 6.02
CA ARG A 23 7.69 33.38 7.45
C ARG A 23 8.41 34.70 7.77
N GLU A 24 9.49 35.00 7.05
CA GLU A 24 10.23 36.26 7.18
C GLU A 24 9.39 37.46 6.71
N GLU A 25 8.59 37.28 5.64
CA GLU A 25 7.65 38.30 5.14
C GLU A 25 6.48 38.55 6.12
N ARG A 26 6.09 37.54 6.90
CA ARG A 26 5.01 37.64 7.89
C ARG A 26 5.43 38.26 9.22
N ASP A 27 6.66 38.03 9.68
CA ASP A 27 7.16 38.67 10.92
C ASP A 27 7.21 40.18 10.79
N GLY A 28 7.10 40.73 9.57
CA GLY A 28 6.86 42.11 9.25
C GLY A 28 5.40 42.58 9.31
N MET A 29 4.42 41.65 9.39
CA MET A 29 2.98 41.94 9.44
C MET A 29 2.32 41.27 10.66
N ALA A 30 2.55 41.80 11.84
CA ALA A 30 1.91 41.28 13.05
C ALA A 30 0.38 41.49 12.99
N GLY A 31 -0.37 40.39 12.81
CA GLY A 31 -1.84 40.43 12.97
C GLY A 31 -2.67 39.47 12.13
N LEU A 32 -2.09 38.57 11.35
CA LEU A 32 -2.86 37.58 10.55
C LEU A 32 -2.60 36.14 11.05
N GLU A 33 -3.67 35.44 11.38
CA GLU A 33 -3.67 34.01 11.73
C GLU A 33 -3.03 33.16 10.62
N ASN A 34 -2.33 32.11 11.03
CA ASN A 34 -1.42 31.29 10.22
C ASN A 34 -2.11 30.48 9.07
N PRO A 35 -2.21 30.96 7.82
CA PRO A 35 -2.76 30.17 6.72
C PRO A 35 -1.88 28.98 6.34
N VAL A 36 -0.59 28.99 6.75
CA VAL A 36 0.35 27.88 6.44
C VAL A 36 0.17 26.69 7.39
N GLU A 37 -0.18 26.92 8.66
CA GLU A 37 -0.54 25.85 9.58
C GLU A 37 -1.86 25.19 9.19
N GLU A 38 -2.84 25.97 8.73
CA GLU A 38 -4.11 25.46 8.20
C GLU A 38 -3.91 24.59 6.96
N LEU A 39 -3.05 25.00 6.01
CA LEU A 39 -2.68 24.22 4.81
C LEU A 39 -1.90 22.94 5.14
N ILE A 40 -1.10 22.93 6.21
CA ILE A 40 -0.37 21.74 6.67
C ILE A 40 -1.30 20.78 7.42
N VAL A 41 -2.27 21.29 8.16
CA VAL A 41 -3.26 20.49 8.91
C VAL A 41 -4.32 19.90 7.96
N GLU A 42 -4.74 20.64 6.93
CA GLU A 42 -5.78 20.23 5.97
C GLU A 42 -5.38 19.04 5.08
N ASN A 43 -4.07 18.77 4.92
CA ASN A 43 -3.58 17.65 4.10
C ASN A 43 -3.28 16.35 4.87
N LYS A 44 -3.59 16.25 6.15
CA LYS A 44 -3.49 14.97 6.89
C LYS A 44 -4.70 14.10 6.60
N GLN A 45 -4.66 13.36 5.49
CA GLN A 45 -5.66 12.32 5.25
C GLN A 45 -5.58 11.27 6.37
N MET A 46 -6.71 10.99 7.03
CA MET A 46 -6.79 9.96 8.09
C MET A 46 -6.26 8.59 7.62
N SER A 47 -6.34 8.30 6.33
CA SER A 47 -5.80 7.08 5.72
C SER A 47 -4.27 7.01 5.72
N GLU A 48 -3.57 8.12 5.98
CA GLU A 48 -2.11 8.21 6.08
C GLU A 48 -1.64 8.34 7.55
N ALA A 49 -2.55 8.13 8.52
CA ALA A 49 -2.21 8.15 9.94
C ALA A 49 -1.32 6.95 10.30
N PHE A 50 -0.34 7.16 11.17
CA PHE A 50 0.59 6.13 11.63
C PHE A 50 -0.12 4.90 12.23
N CYS A 51 -1.17 5.12 13.04
CA CYS A 51 -1.97 4.02 13.60
C CYS A 51 -2.58 3.12 12.52
N ASN A 52 -3.09 3.72 11.44
CA ASN A 52 -3.66 2.97 10.34
C ASN A 52 -2.60 2.11 9.63
N SER A 53 -1.40 2.65 9.45
CA SER A 53 -0.27 1.92 8.87
C SER A 53 0.16 0.73 9.72
N LEU A 54 0.12 0.87 11.05
CA LEU A 54 0.44 -0.22 11.99
C LEU A 54 -0.57 -1.37 11.84
N PHE A 55 -1.87 -1.08 11.80
CA PHE A 55 -2.90 -2.10 11.57
C PHE A 55 -2.76 -2.79 10.21
N LEU A 56 -2.44 -2.03 9.15
CA LEU A 56 -2.22 -2.60 7.82
C LEU A 56 -0.97 -3.49 7.78
N ALA A 57 0.11 -3.11 8.47
CA ALA A 57 1.31 -3.93 8.56
C ALA A 57 1.05 -5.24 9.33
N LEU A 58 0.30 -5.17 10.44
CA LEU A 58 -0.13 -6.35 11.19
C LEU A 58 -1.03 -7.26 10.34
N SER A 59 -1.97 -6.70 9.59
CA SER A 59 -2.82 -7.45 8.66
C SER A 59 -1.99 -8.18 7.61
N GLY A 60 -1.04 -7.50 6.96
CA GLY A 60 -0.16 -8.09 5.96
C GLY A 60 0.72 -9.22 6.52
N GLY A 61 1.28 -9.03 7.72
CA GLY A 61 2.04 -10.06 8.43
C GLY A 61 1.18 -11.28 8.80
N PHE A 62 -0.05 -11.05 9.24
CA PHE A 62 -1.00 -12.13 9.55
C PHE A 62 -1.40 -12.91 8.29
N GLN A 63 -1.64 -12.24 7.18
CA GLN A 63 -1.95 -12.86 5.88
C GLN A 63 -0.79 -13.75 5.41
N ASP A 64 0.46 -13.30 5.53
CA ASP A 64 1.64 -14.12 5.22
C ASP A 64 1.78 -15.32 6.15
N ALA A 65 1.61 -15.13 7.46
CA ALA A 65 1.66 -16.21 8.43
C ALA A 65 0.58 -17.27 8.16
N TYR A 66 -0.63 -16.83 7.83
CA TYR A 66 -1.75 -17.71 7.48
C TYR A 66 -1.46 -18.51 6.21
N THR A 67 -1.07 -17.85 5.11
CA THR A 67 -0.83 -18.55 3.86
C THR A 67 0.39 -19.47 3.95
N TYR A 68 1.44 -19.07 4.63
CA TYR A 68 2.63 -19.90 4.80
C TYR A 68 2.36 -21.12 5.68
N ASN A 69 1.68 -20.96 6.81
CA ASN A 69 1.47 -22.07 7.75
C ASN A 69 0.32 -22.98 7.34
N SER A 70 -0.79 -22.42 6.81
CA SER A 70 -2.04 -23.16 6.60
C SER A 70 -2.38 -23.42 5.13
N ARG A 71 -1.68 -22.78 4.17
CA ARG A 71 -2.05 -22.83 2.74
C ARG A 71 -0.93 -23.28 1.80
N GLY A 72 0.01 -24.10 2.28
CA GLY A 72 0.98 -24.78 1.41
C GLY A 72 2.32 -24.06 1.28
N LYS A 73 2.77 -23.33 2.31
CA LYS A 73 4.10 -22.71 2.42
C LYS A 73 4.39 -21.63 1.39
N VAL A 74 3.38 -20.90 0.96
CA VAL A 74 3.48 -19.81 0.00
C VAL A 74 3.19 -18.48 0.70
N PHE A 75 3.98 -17.45 0.47
CA PHE A 75 3.73 -16.11 0.98
C PHE A 75 2.70 -15.37 0.12
N SER A 76 1.79 -14.65 0.74
CA SER A 76 0.81 -13.82 0.02
C SER A 76 1.36 -12.44 -0.31
N ASN A 77 2.25 -11.89 0.53
CA ASN A 77 2.79 -10.56 0.42
C ASN A 77 4.30 -10.55 0.16
N ALA A 78 5.09 -11.39 0.84
CA ALA A 78 6.54 -11.47 0.67
C ALA A 78 6.93 -12.17 -0.64
N GLN A 79 6.66 -11.50 -1.79
CA GLN A 79 6.87 -12.07 -3.13
C GLN A 79 8.33 -12.43 -3.44
N THR A 80 9.29 -11.71 -2.85
CA THR A 80 10.71 -12.07 -2.92
C THR A 80 10.99 -13.44 -2.33
N GLY A 81 10.32 -13.80 -1.23
CA GLY A 81 10.39 -15.15 -0.65
C GLY A 81 9.84 -16.22 -1.60
N ASN A 82 8.72 -15.93 -2.27
CA ASN A 82 8.16 -16.84 -3.27
C ASN A 82 9.13 -17.06 -4.45
N VAL A 83 9.81 -16.01 -4.93
CA VAL A 83 10.82 -16.13 -6.01
C VAL A 83 11.98 -17.01 -5.57
N VAL A 84 12.48 -16.85 -4.35
CA VAL A 84 13.57 -17.70 -3.81
C VAL A 84 13.14 -19.16 -3.73
N LEU A 85 11.96 -19.44 -3.14
CA LEU A 85 11.44 -20.81 -3.02
C LEU A 85 11.16 -21.42 -4.40
N MET A 86 10.61 -20.65 -5.32
CA MET A 86 10.40 -21.08 -6.71
C MET A 86 11.73 -21.48 -7.38
N SER A 87 12.77 -20.65 -7.28
CA SER A 87 14.07 -20.94 -7.87
C SER A 87 14.72 -22.18 -7.26
N GLN A 88 14.60 -22.37 -5.95
CA GLN A 88 15.10 -23.56 -5.27
C GLN A 88 14.43 -24.84 -5.82
N HIS A 89 13.11 -24.87 -5.94
CA HIS A 89 12.38 -26.02 -6.49
C HIS A 89 12.76 -26.31 -7.96
N PHE A 90 12.97 -25.28 -8.77
CA PHE A 90 13.43 -25.45 -10.15
C PHE A 90 14.84 -26.04 -10.24
N MET A 91 15.76 -25.60 -9.36
CA MET A 91 17.11 -26.15 -9.30
C MET A 91 17.12 -27.63 -8.86
N GLU A 92 16.16 -28.02 -8.03
CA GLU A 92 15.96 -29.42 -7.58
C GLU A 92 15.17 -30.28 -8.58
N GLY A 93 14.77 -29.72 -9.75
CA GLY A 93 13.98 -30.42 -10.78
C GLY A 93 12.50 -30.59 -10.43
N ARG A 94 12.01 -29.99 -9.33
CA ARG A 94 10.62 -30.09 -8.86
C ARG A 94 9.73 -29.00 -9.49
N TRP A 95 9.54 -29.07 -10.80
CA TRP A 95 8.86 -28.05 -11.59
C TRP A 95 7.42 -27.78 -11.15
N GLN A 96 6.66 -28.80 -10.80
CA GLN A 96 5.26 -28.65 -10.36
C GLN A 96 5.16 -27.86 -9.04
N GLU A 97 6.09 -28.07 -8.13
CA GLU A 97 6.13 -27.33 -6.89
C GLU A 97 6.58 -25.88 -7.11
N GLY A 98 7.55 -25.65 -8.00
CA GLY A 98 7.99 -24.31 -8.37
C GLY A 98 6.87 -23.46 -8.97
N ILE A 99 6.05 -24.02 -9.88
CA ILE A 99 4.91 -23.32 -10.51
C ILE A 99 3.88 -22.84 -9.48
N ARG A 100 3.73 -23.52 -8.33
CA ARG A 100 2.79 -23.12 -7.27
C ARG A 100 3.12 -21.74 -6.69
N TYR A 101 4.38 -21.32 -6.71
CA TYR A 101 4.82 -19.98 -6.26
C TYR A 101 4.61 -18.91 -7.34
N LEU A 102 4.60 -19.30 -8.63
CA LEU A 102 4.39 -18.37 -9.74
C LEU A 102 2.98 -17.79 -9.77
N LEU A 103 1.96 -18.61 -9.48
CA LEU A 103 0.56 -18.17 -9.56
C LEU A 103 0.21 -17.05 -8.56
N PRO A 104 0.57 -17.13 -7.28
CA PRO A 104 0.43 -16.01 -6.33
C PRO A 104 1.20 -14.76 -6.75
N LEU A 105 2.39 -14.91 -7.33
CA LEU A 105 3.19 -13.80 -7.86
C LEU A 105 2.45 -13.07 -8.99
N LEU A 106 1.89 -13.80 -9.94
CA LEU A 106 1.07 -13.24 -11.02
C LEU A 106 -0.21 -12.58 -10.49
N ALA A 107 -0.88 -13.22 -9.53
CA ALA A 107 -2.06 -12.64 -8.89
C ALA A 107 -1.75 -11.33 -8.17
N PHE A 108 -0.59 -11.25 -7.52
CA PHE A 108 -0.10 -10.02 -6.90
C PHE A 108 0.11 -8.91 -7.94
N ALA A 109 0.79 -9.21 -9.05
CA ALA A 109 0.99 -8.25 -10.13
C ALA A 109 -0.33 -7.73 -10.71
N VAL A 110 -1.30 -8.62 -10.93
CA VAL A 110 -2.66 -8.25 -11.39
C VAL A 110 -3.38 -7.38 -10.35
N GLY A 111 -3.25 -7.69 -9.06
CA GLY A 111 -3.83 -6.92 -7.96
C GLY A 111 -3.29 -5.49 -7.92
N VAL A 112 -1.97 -5.30 -8.05
CA VAL A 112 -1.33 -3.98 -8.17
C VAL A 112 -1.91 -3.21 -9.36
N PHE A 113 -1.98 -3.83 -10.53
CA PHE A 113 -2.49 -3.20 -11.74
C PHE A 113 -3.96 -2.76 -11.59
N ILE A 114 -4.80 -3.62 -11.02
CA ILE A 114 -6.23 -3.30 -10.79
C ILE A 114 -6.38 -2.17 -9.79
N ALA A 115 -5.65 -2.20 -8.66
CA ALA A 115 -5.69 -1.14 -7.67
C ALA A 115 -5.28 0.22 -8.26
N GLU A 116 -4.24 0.24 -9.12
CA GLU A 116 -3.81 1.45 -9.82
C GLU A 116 -4.89 1.97 -10.78
N ARG A 117 -5.57 1.08 -11.51
CA ARG A 117 -6.69 1.44 -12.39
C ARG A 117 -7.87 2.01 -11.62
N ILE A 118 -8.21 1.42 -10.46
CA ILE A 118 -9.27 1.93 -9.59
C ILE A 118 -8.90 3.31 -9.06
N GLN A 119 -7.66 3.49 -8.60
CA GLN A 119 -7.15 4.78 -8.13
C GLN A 119 -7.27 5.86 -9.21
N TYR A 120 -6.82 5.57 -10.42
CA TYR A 120 -6.87 6.51 -11.53
C TYR A 120 -8.30 6.91 -11.89
N ARG A 121 -9.22 5.95 -11.94
CA ARG A 121 -10.62 6.18 -12.35
C ARG A 121 -11.47 6.87 -11.28
N HIS A 122 -11.22 6.57 -9.99
CA HIS A 122 -12.08 7.01 -8.88
C HIS A 122 -11.43 8.07 -7.99
N ARG A 123 -10.33 8.69 -8.41
CA ARG A 123 -9.61 9.71 -7.65
C ARG A 123 -10.48 10.89 -7.19
N TYR A 124 -11.55 11.19 -7.93
CA TYR A 124 -12.46 12.32 -7.69
C TYR A 124 -13.87 11.90 -7.24
N ALA A 125 -14.09 10.64 -6.86
CA ALA A 125 -15.40 10.18 -6.44
C ALA A 125 -15.80 10.78 -5.07
N LYS A 126 -16.92 11.50 -5.04
CA LYS A 126 -17.37 12.28 -3.87
C LYS A 126 -18.08 11.47 -2.78
N ARG A 127 -18.62 10.27 -3.05
CA ARG A 127 -19.50 9.55 -2.12
C ARG A 127 -18.80 8.48 -1.27
N LEU A 128 -17.91 7.68 -1.84
CA LEU A 128 -17.10 6.70 -1.12
C LEU A 128 -15.65 6.90 -1.52
N HIS A 129 -14.78 7.10 -0.53
CA HIS A 129 -13.36 7.22 -0.83
C HIS A 129 -12.89 5.88 -1.42
N TRP A 130 -12.29 5.88 -2.61
CA TRP A 130 -11.86 4.68 -3.33
C TRP A 130 -11.02 3.72 -2.48
N ARG A 131 -10.24 4.22 -1.50
CA ARG A 131 -9.48 3.44 -0.53
C ARG A 131 -10.37 2.58 0.37
N GLN A 132 -11.52 3.10 0.79
CA GLN A 132 -12.49 2.34 1.60
C GLN A 132 -13.13 1.22 0.79
N GLY A 133 -13.40 1.47 -0.50
CA GLY A 133 -13.93 0.45 -1.41
C GLY A 133 -12.97 -0.72 -1.58
N ILE A 134 -11.66 -0.44 -1.73
CA ILE A 134 -10.63 -1.48 -1.83
C ILE A 134 -10.52 -2.26 -0.51
N LEU A 135 -10.54 -1.58 0.63
CA LEU A 135 -10.49 -2.24 1.94
C LEU A 135 -11.69 -3.16 2.17
N LEU A 136 -12.90 -2.74 1.77
CA LEU A 136 -14.08 -3.59 1.81
C LEU A 136 -13.96 -4.82 0.90
N ALA A 137 -13.40 -4.65 -0.29
CA ALA A 137 -13.14 -5.78 -1.20
C ALA A 137 -12.12 -6.76 -0.59
N GLU A 138 -11.05 -6.25 0.04
CA GLU A 138 -10.08 -7.06 0.76
C GLU A 138 -10.74 -7.87 1.88
N ILE A 139 -11.51 -7.21 2.74
CA ILE A 139 -12.25 -7.88 3.83
C ILE A 139 -13.16 -8.98 3.28
N ALA A 140 -13.91 -8.72 2.21
CA ALA A 140 -14.79 -9.70 1.59
C ALA A 140 -14.00 -10.91 1.04
N ILE A 141 -12.86 -10.68 0.37
CA ILE A 141 -11.99 -11.74 -0.14
C ILE A 141 -11.45 -12.58 1.01
N LEU A 142 -10.91 -11.96 2.06
CA LEU A 142 -10.35 -12.67 3.22
C LEU A 142 -11.42 -13.47 3.97
N PHE A 143 -12.62 -12.91 4.09
CA PHE A 143 -13.77 -13.61 4.68
C PHE A 143 -14.12 -14.88 3.88
N ILE A 144 -14.20 -14.80 2.56
CA ILE A 144 -14.45 -15.97 1.69
C ILE A 144 -13.35 -17.01 1.86
N VAL A 145 -12.07 -16.57 1.84
CA VAL A 145 -10.91 -17.46 2.01
C VAL A 145 -10.93 -18.18 3.36
N GLY A 146 -11.43 -17.54 4.42
CA GLY A 146 -11.57 -18.13 5.74
C GLY A 146 -12.44 -19.39 5.77
N PHE A 147 -13.42 -19.52 4.87
CA PHE A 147 -14.29 -20.70 4.76
C PHE A 147 -13.82 -21.74 3.73
N MET A 148 -12.73 -21.46 3.01
CA MET A 148 -12.23 -22.38 1.97
C MET A 148 -11.53 -23.57 2.61
N PRO A 149 -11.92 -24.84 2.25
CA PRO A 149 -11.27 -26.04 2.74
C PRO A 149 -9.81 -26.15 2.23
N GLU A 150 -8.99 -26.95 2.90
CA GLU A 150 -7.56 -27.13 2.58
C GLU A 150 -7.30 -27.63 1.14
N LYS A 151 -8.21 -28.40 0.57
CA LYS A 151 -8.12 -28.86 -0.83
C LYS A 151 -8.04 -27.69 -1.85
N TRP A 152 -8.42 -26.50 -1.43
CA TRP A 152 -8.44 -25.27 -2.23
C TRP A 152 -7.30 -24.30 -1.85
N ASN A 153 -6.16 -24.84 -1.36
CA ASN A 153 -5.03 -24.02 -0.93
C ASN A 153 -4.51 -23.07 -2.03
N LEU A 154 -4.38 -23.56 -3.27
CA LEU A 154 -3.87 -22.74 -4.36
C LEU A 154 -4.80 -21.56 -4.71
N PRO A 155 -6.11 -21.75 -4.97
CA PRO A 155 -7.04 -20.63 -5.16
C PRO A 155 -7.06 -19.69 -3.95
N ALA A 156 -7.04 -20.20 -2.73
CA ALA A 156 -7.02 -19.38 -1.52
C ALA A 156 -5.78 -18.47 -1.49
N THR A 157 -4.59 -19.00 -1.76
CA THR A 157 -3.35 -18.23 -1.77
C THR A 157 -3.35 -17.19 -2.90
N ILE A 158 -3.87 -17.51 -4.09
CA ILE A 158 -4.05 -16.56 -5.19
C ILE A 158 -4.93 -15.39 -4.76
N MET A 159 -6.07 -15.67 -4.12
CA MET A 159 -7.00 -14.62 -3.65
C MET A 159 -6.38 -13.75 -2.56
N VAL A 160 -5.66 -14.33 -1.59
CA VAL A 160 -4.98 -13.54 -0.55
C VAL A 160 -3.85 -12.69 -1.14
N SER A 161 -3.04 -13.22 -2.06
CA SER A 161 -1.98 -12.46 -2.72
C SER A 161 -2.55 -11.29 -3.54
N PHE A 162 -3.67 -11.48 -4.20
CA PHE A 162 -4.39 -10.42 -4.90
C PHE A 162 -4.89 -9.33 -3.92
N ALA A 163 -5.49 -9.73 -2.79
CA ALA A 163 -5.95 -8.79 -1.76
C ALA A 163 -4.80 -8.00 -1.15
N CYS A 164 -3.68 -8.66 -0.78
CA CYS A 164 -2.46 -8.01 -0.31
C CYS A 164 -1.94 -6.97 -1.30
N ALA A 165 -1.91 -7.30 -2.60
CA ALA A 165 -1.44 -6.40 -3.63
C ALA A 165 -2.29 -5.12 -3.72
N MET A 166 -3.62 -5.26 -3.61
CA MET A 166 -4.53 -4.11 -3.56
C MET A 166 -4.27 -3.24 -2.34
N GLN A 167 -4.04 -3.84 -1.16
CA GLN A 167 -3.71 -3.13 0.07
C GLN A 167 -2.41 -2.33 -0.09
N VAL A 168 -1.32 -2.99 -0.53
CA VAL A 168 0.00 -2.37 -0.73
C VAL A 168 -0.08 -1.17 -1.67
N GLN A 169 -0.74 -1.34 -2.81
CA GLN A 169 -0.85 -0.27 -3.82
C GLN A 169 -1.71 0.90 -3.33
N THR A 170 -2.75 0.63 -2.53
CA THR A 170 -3.69 1.64 -2.04
C THR A 170 -3.10 2.50 -0.92
N PHE A 171 -2.31 1.89 -0.02
CA PHE A 171 -1.76 2.52 1.19
C PHE A 171 -0.25 2.69 1.12
N ARG A 172 0.24 3.24 0.01
CA ARG A 172 1.68 3.45 -0.25
C ARG A 172 2.30 4.65 0.48
N LYS A 173 1.51 5.48 1.15
CA LYS A 173 1.98 6.72 1.78
C LYS A 173 1.53 6.80 3.23
N VAL A 174 2.43 7.29 4.09
CA VAL A 174 2.19 7.64 5.49
C VAL A 174 2.76 9.03 5.74
N GLY A 175 1.93 9.98 6.11
CA GLY A 175 2.36 11.34 6.36
C GLY A 175 3.06 12.01 5.17
N GLY A 176 2.70 11.63 3.93
CA GLY A 176 3.33 12.12 2.70
C GLY A 176 4.57 11.34 2.25
N TYR A 177 5.13 10.46 3.09
CA TYR A 177 6.29 9.63 2.77
C TYR A 177 5.89 8.31 2.16
N SER A 178 6.73 7.79 1.23
CA SER A 178 6.52 6.48 0.63
C SER A 178 6.71 5.38 1.69
N TYR A 179 5.72 4.51 1.83
CA TYR A 179 5.69 3.45 2.82
C TYR A 179 5.19 2.15 2.21
N ALA A 180 5.87 1.05 2.51
CA ALA A 180 5.40 -0.29 2.16
C ALA A 180 4.56 -0.83 3.33
N SER A 181 3.23 -0.71 3.23
CA SER A 181 2.27 -0.98 4.32
C SER A 181 2.33 -2.41 4.87
N THR A 182 2.96 -3.33 4.15
CA THR A 182 3.01 -4.76 4.49
C THR A 182 4.41 -5.24 4.86
N MET A 183 5.41 -4.37 4.83
CA MET A 183 6.79 -4.69 5.22
C MET A 183 7.16 -3.97 6.51
N CYS A 184 7.51 -4.72 7.55
CA CYS A 184 7.99 -4.15 8.82
C CYS A 184 9.43 -3.60 8.70
N ILE A 185 10.18 -4.05 7.70
CA ILE A 185 11.56 -3.66 7.44
C ILE A 185 11.62 -3.19 5.99
N GLY A 186 11.72 -1.90 5.80
CA GLY A 186 12.07 -1.28 4.53
C GLY A 186 13.48 -0.72 4.61
N ASN A 187 14.14 -0.61 3.46
CA ASN A 187 15.45 0.06 3.39
C ASN A 187 15.38 1.49 3.89
#